data_53f2f188f59a5580d31f165ddc1a8aa9
#
_entry.id   53f2f188f59a5580d31f165ddc1a8aa9
#
_cell.length_a   1.000
_cell.length_b   1.000
_cell.length_c   1.000
_cell.angle_alpha   90.00
_cell.angle_beta   90.00
_cell.angle_gamma   90.00
#
_symmetry.space_group_name_H-M   'P 1'
#
loop_
_entity.id
_entity.type
_entity.pdbx_description
1 polymer ?
#
loop_
_entity_poly.entity_id
_entity_poly.type
_entity_poly.pdbx_seq_one_letter_code
_entity_poly.pdbx_strand_id
1 'polypeptide(L)'
;MQTTDDILDLLQNVKDPEIPVISVLELAVVRHVDVGTDGKVVVTITPTYTGCPAMDVMATDIKKELVEHGIASVEVKQVLSPAWTTDWITDDGKRKLKEFGVAPPEKTGDIRALKGEAPVVPCPQCGSRNTVMLSAFGSTACKALWKCNDCLEPFDQFKCL
;
A
#
# COMPACT_ATOMS: atom_id res chain seq x y z
N MET A 1 -13.73 -27.20 -0.51
CA MET A 1 -13.75 -26.21 -1.60
C MET A 1 -13.48 -24.87 -0.96
N GLN A 2 -12.42 -24.20 -1.35
CA GLN A 2 -12.04 -22.94 -0.73
C GLN A 2 -12.98 -21.83 -1.17
N THR A 3 -13.32 -20.96 -0.24
CA THR A 3 -14.16 -19.79 -0.49
C THR A 3 -13.31 -18.55 -0.78
N THR A 4 -13.91 -17.51 -1.30
CA THR A 4 -13.22 -16.21 -1.47
C THR A 4 -12.67 -15.69 -0.14
N ASP A 5 -13.40 -15.90 0.97
CA ASP A 5 -12.98 -15.46 2.31
C ASP A 5 -11.71 -16.22 2.77
N ASP A 6 -11.66 -17.54 2.53
CA ASP A 6 -10.45 -18.34 2.83
C ASP A 6 -9.22 -17.80 2.09
N ILE A 7 -9.39 -17.40 0.83
CA ILE A 7 -8.32 -16.81 0.02
C ILE A 7 -7.90 -15.45 0.57
N LEU A 8 -8.86 -14.60 0.94
CA LEU A 8 -8.56 -13.29 1.53
C LEU A 8 -7.81 -13.42 2.85
N ASP A 9 -8.17 -14.39 3.69
CA ASP A 9 -7.46 -14.65 4.95
C ASP A 9 -6.00 -15.04 4.69
N LEU A 10 -5.72 -15.89 3.70
CA LEU A 10 -4.35 -16.23 3.30
C LEU A 10 -3.58 -15.01 2.80
N LEU A 11 -4.21 -14.15 2.01
CA LEU A 11 -3.58 -12.96 1.45
C LEU A 11 -3.21 -11.91 2.52
N GLN A 12 -3.76 -11.98 3.74
CA GLN A 12 -3.29 -11.15 4.86
C GLN A 12 -1.81 -11.41 5.22
N ASN A 13 -1.30 -12.60 4.92
CA ASN A 13 0.09 -12.96 5.18
C ASN A 13 1.05 -12.35 4.16
N VAL A 14 0.58 -12.00 2.98
CA VAL A 14 1.40 -11.38 1.93
C VAL A 14 1.60 -9.91 2.23
N LYS A 15 2.84 -9.52 2.48
CA LYS A 15 3.20 -8.14 2.87
C LYS A 15 3.86 -7.39 1.72
N ASP A 16 3.79 -6.06 1.79
CA ASP A 16 4.57 -5.20 0.91
C ASP A 16 6.08 -5.44 1.16
N PRO A 17 6.90 -5.67 0.11
CA PRO A 17 8.33 -5.96 0.30
C PRO A 17 9.13 -4.77 0.85
N GLU A 18 8.64 -3.54 0.70
CA GLU A 18 9.30 -2.33 1.17
C GLU A 18 8.78 -1.87 2.53
N ILE A 19 7.52 -2.21 2.85
CA ILE A 19 6.85 -1.88 4.12
C ILE A 19 6.25 -3.17 4.71
N PRO A 20 7.06 -4.03 5.37
CA PRO A 20 6.69 -5.40 5.71
C PRO A 20 5.61 -5.52 6.81
N VAL A 21 5.09 -4.40 7.29
CA VAL A 21 4.00 -4.35 8.29
C VAL A 21 2.61 -4.25 7.67
N ILE A 22 2.51 -3.87 6.38
CA ILE A 22 1.25 -3.72 5.67
C ILE A 22 1.03 -4.86 4.67
N SER A 23 -0.16 -5.44 4.66
CA SER A 23 -0.51 -6.49 3.70
C SER A 23 -0.96 -5.92 2.36
N VAL A 24 -0.94 -6.76 1.33
CA VAL A 24 -1.46 -6.42 -0.02
C VAL A 24 -2.95 -6.08 -0.01
N LEU A 25 -3.70 -6.56 1.00
CA LEU A 25 -5.10 -6.22 1.22
C LEU A 25 -5.26 -4.86 1.88
N GLU A 26 -4.51 -4.60 2.95
CA GLU A 26 -4.52 -3.32 3.67
C GLU A 26 -4.05 -2.16 2.79
N LEU A 27 -3.05 -2.42 1.95
CA LEU A 27 -2.56 -1.48 0.94
C LEU A 27 -3.54 -1.31 -0.23
N ALA A 28 -4.55 -2.20 -0.32
CA ALA A 28 -5.53 -2.25 -1.41
C ALA A 28 -4.92 -2.45 -2.81
N VAL A 29 -3.79 -3.13 -2.88
CA VAL A 29 -3.19 -3.62 -4.14
C VAL A 29 -4.04 -4.73 -4.72
N VAL A 30 -4.54 -5.66 -3.89
CA VAL A 30 -5.52 -6.68 -4.30
C VAL A 30 -6.89 -6.02 -4.45
N ARG A 31 -7.46 -6.13 -5.66
CA ARG A 31 -8.73 -5.50 -6.01
C ARG A 31 -9.88 -6.49 -6.05
N HIS A 32 -9.62 -7.70 -6.49
CA HIS A 32 -10.64 -8.72 -6.64
C HIS A 32 -10.04 -10.12 -6.56
N VAL A 33 -10.83 -11.05 -6.05
CA VAL A 33 -10.49 -12.47 -5.96
C VAL A 33 -11.67 -13.26 -6.51
N ASP A 34 -11.42 -14.04 -7.57
CA ASP A 34 -12.38 -14.97 -8.15
C ASP A 34 -11.96 -16.40 -7.84
N VAL A 35 -12.89 -17.21 -7.36
CA VAL A 35 -12.71 -18.65 -7.16
C VAL A 35 -13.60 -19.39 -8.14
N GLY A 36 -12.99 -20.02 -9.12
CA GLY A 36 -13.70 -20.81 -10.13
C GLY A 36 -14.24 -22.12 -9.58
N THR A 37 -15.28 -22.63 -10.21
CA THR A 37 -15.86 -23.95 -9.88
C THR A 37 -14.89 -25.13 -10.13
N ASP A 38 -13.88 -24.89 -10.94
CA ASP A 38 -12.77 -25.81 -11.23
C ASP A 38 -11.63 -25.72 -10.18
N GLY A 39 -11.79 -24.89 -9.16
CA GLY A 39 -10.78 -24.65 -8.13
C GLY A 39 -9.65 -23.69 -8.55
N LYS A 40 -9.75 -23.06 -9.72
CA LYS A 40 -8.83 -22.02 -10.16
C LYS A 40 -9.09 -20.73 -9.38
N VAL A 41 -8.05 -20.13 -8.83
CA VAL A 41 -8.10 -18.82 -8.16
C VAL A 41 -7.47 -17.76 -9.05
N VAL A 42 -8.19 -16.67 -9.29
CA VAL A 42 -7.70 -15.50 -10.01
C VAL A 42 -7.67 -14.31 -9.07
N VAL A 43 -6.48 -13.76 -8.83
CA VAL A 43 -6.28 -12.56 -8.01
C VAL A 43 -5.96 -11.39 -8.92
N THR A 44 -6.81 -10.37 -8.86
CA THR A 44 -6.61 -9.12 -9.63
C THR A 44 -5.93 -8.08 -8.75
N ILE A 45 -4.80 -7.55 -9.21
CA ILE A 45 -4.00 -6.55 -8.51
C ILE A 45 -3.85 -5.28 -9.34
N THR A 46 -3.69 -4.14 -8.65
CA THR A 46 -3.43 -2.84 -9.27
C THR A 46 -2.19 -2.21 -8.63
N PRO A 47 -1.20 -1.77 -9.43
CA PRO A 47 0.00 -1.13 -8.89
C PRO A 47 -0.32 0.23 -8.28
N THR A 48 0.43 0.60 -7.24
CA THR A 48 0.35 1.92 -6.61
C THR A 48 0.80 3.05 -7.55
N TYR A 49 1.65 2.73 -8.51
CA TYR A 49 2.00 3.58 -9.65
C TYR A 49 2.47 2.72 -10.83
N THR A 50 2.37 3.26 -12.03
CA THR A 50 2.75 2.55 -13.26
C THR A 50 4.25 2.21 -13.24
N GLY A 51 4.59 0.94 -13.46
CA GLY A 51 5.97 0.47 -13.49
C GLY A 51 6.59 0.23 -12.10
N CYS A 52 5.78 0.09 -11.04
CA CYS A 52 6.25 -0.26 -9.70
C CYS A 52 6.97 -1.62 -9.71
N PRO A 53 8.28 -1.69 -9.39
CA PRO A 53 9.02 -2.96 -9.42
C PRO A 53 8.57 -3.94 -8.33
N ALA A 54 7.96 -3.46 -7.25
CA ALA A 54 7.43 -4.31 -6.18
C ALA A 54 6.27 -5.20 -6.63
N MET A 55 5.60 -4.87 -7.75
CA MET A 55 4.44 -5.62 -8.23
C MET A 55 4.77 -7.05 -8.64
N ASP A 56 5.93 -7.28 -9.25
CA ASP A 56 6.36 -8.62 -9.63
C ASP A 56 6.66 -9.48 -8.41
N VAL A 57 7.25 -8.88 -7.38
CA VAL A 57 7.50 -9.54 -6.10
C VAL A 57 6.16 -9.88 -5.42
N MET A 58 5.24 -8.93 -5.31
CA MET A 58 3.91 -9.16 -4.71
C MET A 58 3.14 -10.23 -5.47
N ALA A 59 3.15 -10.22 -6.81
CA ALA A 59 2.48 -11.24 -7.62
C ALA A 59 3.06 -12.64 -7.38
N THR A 60 4.37 -12.73 -7.22
CA THR A 60 5.08 -13.98 -6.91
C THR A 60 4.74 -14.47 -5.50
N ASP A 61 4.75 -13.58 -4.52
CA ASP A 61 4.43 -13.92 -3.12
C ASP A 61 2.96 -14.33 -2.96
N ILE A 62 2.04 -13.67 -3.66
CA ILE A 62 0.62 -14.08 -3.73
C ILE A 62 0.49 -15.51 -4.23
N LYS A 63 1.13 -15.83 -5.37
CA LYS A 63 1.10 -17.18 -5.93
C LYS A 63 1.69 -18.19 -4.96
N LYS A 64 2.83 -17.89 -4.39
CA LYS A 64 3.54 -18.75 -3.45
C LYS A 64 2.67 -19.07 -2.23
N GLU A 65 2.12 -18.04 -1.58
CA GLU A 65 1.27 -18.21 -0.39
C GLU A 65 0.08 -19.12 -0.69
N LEU A 66 -0.62 -18.90 -1.81
CA LEU A 66 -1.79 -19.69 -2.16
C LEU A 66 -1.44 -21.14 -2.54
N VAL A 67 -0.34 -21.36 -3.26
CA VAL A 67 0.12 -22.71 -3.62
C VAL A 67 0.57 -23.51 -2.41
N GLU A 68 1.28 -22.88 -1.47
CA GLU A 68 1.72 -23.53 -0.21
C GLU A 68 0.51 -23.95 0.65
N HIS A 69 -0.63 -23.31 0.51
CA HIS A 69 -1.89 -23.66 1.17
C HIS A 69 -2.81 -24.55 0.32
N GLY A 70 -2.26 -25.21 -0.70
CA GLY A 70 -2.93 -26.29 -1.45
C GLY A 70 -3.78 -25.84 -2.63
N ILE A 71 -3.67 -24.58 -3.09
CA ILE A 71 -4.36 -24.10 -4.28
C ILE A 71 -3.52 -24.44 -5.51
N ALA A 72 -3.95 -25.44 -6.28
CA ALA A 72 -3.18 -25.97 -7.39
C ALA A 72 -3.10 -25.03 -8.60
N SER A 73 -4.07 -24.15 -8.81
CA SER A 73 -4.15 -23.25 -9.95
C SER A 73 -4.39 -21.81 -9.51
N VAL A 74 -3.34 -21.00 -9.59
CA VAL A 74 -3.38 -19.58 -9.23
C VAL A 74 -2.95 -18.72 -10.41
N GLU A 75 -3.78 -17.75 -10.76
CA GLU A 75 -3.47 -16.72 -11.75
C GLU A 75 -3.49 -15.35 -11.06
N VAL A 76 -2.45 -14.54 -11.26
CA VAL A 76 -2.44 -13.15 -10.82
C VAL A 76 -2.51 -12.24 -12.04
N LYS A 77 -3.54 -11.41 -12.10
CA LYS A 77 -3.78 -10.43 -13.18
C LYS A 77 -3.49 -9.04 -12.69
N GLN A 78 -2.68 -8.32 -13.41
CA GLN A 78 -2.44 -6.89 -13.16
C GLN A 78 -3.34 -6.05 -14.05
N VAL A 79 -4.06 -5.10 -13.44
CA VAL A 79 -4.89 -4.12 -14.13
C VAL A 79 -4.50 -2.71 -13.71
N LEU A 80 -4.56 -1.77 -14.65
CA LEU A 80 -4.21 -0.36 -14.43
C LEU A 80 -5.44 0.53 -14.24
N SER A 81 -6.62 0.01 -14.50
CA SER A 81 -7.88 0.74 -14.38
C SER A 81 -8.87 -0.04 -13.50
N PRO A 82 -9.54 0.65 -12.55
CA PRO A 82 -9.29 2.04 -12.14
C PRO A 82 -7.90 2.22 -11.53
N ALA A 83 -7.32 3.43 -11.66
CA ALA A 83 -6.02 3.73 -11.08
C ALA A 83 -6.06 3.62 -9.54
N TRP A 84 -5.00 3.07 -8.96
CA TRP A 84 -4.88 2.97 -7.51
C TRP A 84 -4.87 4.35 -6.85
N THR A 85 -5.46 4.47 -5.69
CA THR A 85 -5.44 5.69 -4.88
C THR A 85 -5.15 5.37 -3.42
N THR A 86 -4.45 6.28 -2.74
CA THR A 86 -4.18 6.18 -1.31
C THR A 86 -5.44 6.16 -0.44
N ASP A 87 -6.58 6.62 -0.95
CA ASP A 87 -7.86 6.57 -0.25
C ASP A 87 -8.37 5.14 -0.05
N TRP A 88 -7.87 4.18 -0.82
CA TRP A 88 -8.22 2.78 -0.69
C TRP A 88 -7.47 2.05 0.44
N ILE A 89 -6.37 2.63 0.94
CA ILE A 89 -5.65 2.06 2.08
C ILE A 89 -6.59 1.98 3.27
N THR A 90 -6.68 0.82 3.91
CA THR A 90 -7.53 0.62 5.09
C THR A 90 -7.05 1.48 6.26
N ASP A 91 -7.96 1.79 7.19
CA ASP A 91 -7.59 2.54 8.40
C ASP A 91 -6.54 1.80 9.23
N ASP A 92 -6.61 0.48 9.26
CA ASP A 92 -5.61 -0.37 9.92
C ASP A 92 -4.26 -0.30 9.20
N GLY A 93 -4.26 -0.30 7.87
CA GLY A 93 -3.06 -0.08 7.06
C GLY A 93 -2.42 1.28 7.34
N LYS A 94 -3.21 2.34 7.43
CA LYS A 94 -2.72 3.69 7.77
C LYS A 94 -2.13 3.75 9.18
N ARG A 95 -2.77 3.08 10.14
CA ARG A 95 -2.23 2.96 11.52
C ARG A 95 -0.88 2.24 11.53
N LYS A 96 -0.78 1.12 10.84
CA LYS A 96 0.47 0.34 10.73
C LYS A 96 1.59 1.12 10.05
N LEU A 97 1.29 1.90 9.00
CA LEU A 97 2.25 2.80 8.37
C LEU A 97 2.83 3.78 9.41
N LYS A 98 1.96 4.44 10.16
CA LYS A 98 2.36 5.41 11.19
C LYS A 98 3.22 4.76 12.27
N GLU A 99 2.83 3.61 12.78
CA GLU A 99 3.59 2.86 13.80
C GLU A 99 4.97 2.41 13.28
N PHE A 100 5.07 2.12 11.99
CA PHE A 100 6.33 1.77 11.33
C PHE A 100 7.24 3.00 11.09
N GLY A 101 6.73 4.22 11.28
CA GLY A 101 7.46 5.46 11.08
C GLY A 101 7.30 6.07 9.68
N VAL A 102 6.33 5.61 8.92
CA VAL A 102 5.92 6.19 7.64
C VAL A 102 4.65 7.00 7.85
N ALA A 103 4.70 8.29 7.54
CA ALA A 103 3.50 9.13 7.63
C ALA A 103 2.46 8.63 6.62
N PRO A 104 1.24 8.31 7.06
CA PRO A 104 0.17 7.89 6.15
C PRO A 104 -0.22 9.05 5.23
N PRO A 105 -0.80 8.74 4.04
CA PRO A 105 -1.24 9.78 3.12
C PRO A 105 -2.39 10.58 3.73
N GLU A 106 -2.40 11.88 3.47
CA GLU A 106 -3.57 12.73 3.69
C GLU A 106 -4.67 12.36 2.68
N LYS A 107 -5.93 12.62 3.03
CA LYS A 107 -7.05 12.34 2.13
C LYS A 107 -6.92 13.18 0.86
N THR A 108 -7.10 12.53 -0.30
CA THR A 108 -7.21 13.23 -1.57
C THR A 108 -8.44 14.12 -1.53
N GLY A 109 -8.27 15.41 -1.86
CA GLY A 109 -9.36 16.41 -1.81
C GLY A 109 -9.25 17.42 -0.66
N ASP A 110 -8.10 17.51 0.01
CA ASP A 110 -7.86 18.63 0.92
C ASP A 110 -7.97 19.96 0.14
N ILE A 111 -8.92 20.79 0.57
CA ILE A 111 -9.19 22.14 0.01
C ILE A 111 -7.92 23.01 -0.03
N ARG A 112 -6.93 22.72 0.83
CA ARG A 112 -5.63 23.40 0.85
C ARG A 112 -4.83 23.18 -0.41
N ALA A 113 -4.88 21.97 -0.99
CA ALA A 113 -4.23 21.69 -2.27
C ALA A 113 -4.82 22.51 -3.42
N LEU A 114 -6.13 22.78 -3.38
CA LEU A 114 -6.81 23.65 -4.35
C LEU A 114 -6.44 25.13 -4.17
N LYS A 115 -5.99 25.52 -2.97
CA LYS A 115 -5.54 26.89 -2.66
C LYS A 115 -4.05 27.10 -2.90
N GLY A 116 -3.32 26.08 -3.38
CA GLY A 116 -1.87 26.15 -3.58
C GLY A 116 -1.06 26.19 -2.28
N GLU A 117 -1.67 25.83 -1.14
CA GLU A 117 -0.98 25.72 0.14
C GLU A 117 -0.17 24.44 0.17
N ALA A 118 1.06 24.51 0.68
CA ALA A 118 1.90 23.33 0.84
C ALA A 118 1.23 22.32 1.80
N PRO A 119 1.24 21.01 1.48
CA PRO A 119 0.70 20.01 2.39
C PRO A 119 1.45 20.02 3.72
N VAL A 120 0.73 19.91 4.82
CA VAL A 120 1.31 19.74 6.14
C VAL A 120 1.20 18.28 6.55
N VAL A 121 2.33 17.61 6.65
CA VAL A 121 2.41 16.19 6.99
C VAL A 121 2.83 16.06 8.45
N PRO A 122 1.97 15.52 9.35
CA PRO A 122 2.34 15.34 10.75
C PRO A 122 3.48 14.34 10.90
N CYS A 123 4.42 14.64 11.77
CA CYS A 123 5.51 13.73 12.12
C CYS A 123 4.95 12.44 12.74
N PRO A 124 5.27 11.25 12.23
CA PRO A 124 4.77 9.99 12.78
C PRO A 124 5.34 9.68 14.18
N GLN A 125 6.46 10.29 14.56
CA GLN A 125 7.13 10.08 15.85
C GLN A 125 6.53 10.93 16.96
N CYS A 126 6.46 12.26 16.77
CA CYS A 126 6.03 13.19 17.84
C CYS A 126 4.68 13.86 17.57
N GLY A 127 4.08 13.65 16.39
CA GLY A 127 2.80 14.24 16.00
C GLY A 127 2.87 15.73 15.62
N SER A 128 4.04 16.35 15.66
CA SER A 128 4.22 17.77 15.31
C SER A 128 3.86 18.03 13.85
N ARG A 129 3.22 19.16 13.59
CA ARG A 129 2.93 19.66 12.24
C ARG A 129 4.02 20.60 11.71
N ASN A 130 5.05 20.89 12.52
CA ASN A 130 6.21 21.67 12.11
C ASN A 130 7.21 20.80 11.34
N THR A 131 6.85 20.48 10.11
CA THR A 131 7.59 19.58 9.24
C THR A 131 7.91 20.24 7.90
N VAL A 132 8.99 19.79 7.26
CA VAL A 132 9.44 20.30 5.97
C VAL A 132 9.76 19.13 5.04
N MET A 133 9.35 19.24 3.77
CA MET A 133 9.72 18.28 2.74
C MET A 133 11.18 18.50 2.33
N LEU A 134 12.01 17.47 2.43
CA LEU A 134 13.40 17.48 1.97
C LEU A 134 13.50 17.04 0.52
N SER A 135 12.69 16.06 0.10
CA SER A 135 12.65 15.54 -1.26
C SER A 135 11.26 15.01 -1.61
N ALA A 136 10.81 15.31 -2.81
CA ALA A 136 9.57 14.74 -3.35
C ALA A 136 9.67 13.23 -3.59
N PHE A 137 10.87 12.67 -3.66
CA PHE A 137 11.13 11.24 -3.80
C PHE A 137 12.05 10.78 -2.66
N GLY A 138 11.55 9.79 -1.90
CA GLY A 138 12.30 9.14 -0.83
C GLY A 138 13.06 7.90 -1.33
N SER A 139 13.08 6.84 -0.52
CA SER A 139 13.68 5.55 -0.90
C SER A 139 13.01 4.90 -2.11
N THR A 140 11.75 5.25 -2.37
CA THR A 140 10.94 4.78 -3.50
C THR A 140 10.11 5.93 -4.09
N ALA A 141 9.58 5.75 -5.30
CA ALA A 141 8.77 6.77 -5.96
C ALA A 141 7.44 7.07 -5.24
N CYS A 142 6.90 6.10 -4.51
CA CYS A 142 5.66 6.26 -3.73
C CYS A 142 5.85 6.95 -2.36
N LYS A 143 7.09 7.33 -2.01
CA LYS A 143 7.41 8.00 -0.75
C LYS A 143 8.07 9.35 -1.00
N ALA A 144 7.77 10.33 -0.15
CA ALA A 144 8.48 11.60 -0.05
C ALA A 144 9.28 11.63 1.25
N LEU A 145 10.44 12.27 1.24
CA LEU A 145 11.29 12.43 2.42
C LEU A 145 10.99 13.75 3.10
N TRP A 146 10.72 13.68 4.37
CA TRP A 146 10.40 14.81 5.25
C TRP A 146 11.32 14.88 6.47
N LYS A 147 11.34 16.03 7.14
CA LYS A 147 12.01 16.24 8.42
C LYS A 147 11.06 16.95 9.37
N CYS A 148 11.01 16.50 10.61
CA CYS A 148 10.38 17.22 11.70
C CYS A 148 11.36 18.26 12.28
N ASN A 149 10.92 19.51 12.42
CA ASN A 149 11.74 20.57 13.00
C ASN A 149 11.72 20.56 14.54
N ASP A 150 10.77 19.85 15.16
CA ASP A 150 10.65 19.79 16.62
C ASP A 150 11.46 18.62 17.22
N CYS A 151 11.25 17.38 16.72
CA CYS A 151 12.03 16.23 17.20
C CYS A 151 13.28 15.93 16.36
N LEU A 152 13.48 16.65 15.25
CA LEU A 152 14.60 16.56 14.31
C LEU A 152 14.69 15.25 13.51
N GLU A 153 13.75 14.35 13.68
CA GLU A 153 13.72 13.05 12.95
C GLU A 153 13.35 13.24 11.48
N PRO A 154 14.10 12.63 10.55
CA PRO A 154 13.65 12.44 9.18
C PRO A 154 12.64 11.29 9.13
N PHE A 155 11.68 11.37 8.21
CA PHE A 155 10.69 10.33 8.01
C PHE A 155 10.18 10.30 6.57
N ASP A 156 9.72 9.13 6.14
CA ASP A 156 9.06 8.98 4.86
C ASP A 156 7.54 9.26 5.00
N GLN A 157 6.96 9.84 3.97
CA GLN A 157 5.50 9.94 3.79
C GLN A 157 5.10 9.07 2.61
N PHE A 158 4.10 8.23 2.78
CA PHE A 158 3.43 7.53 1.68
C PHE A 158 2.56 8.53 0.93
N LYS A 159 2.78 8.68 -0.37
CA LYS A 159 2.08 9.68 -1.20
C LYS A 159 1.34 9.05 -2.36
N CYS A 160 0.28 9.71 -2.81
CA CYS A 160 -0.39 9.42 -4.07
C CYS A 160 0.46 9.96 -5.24
N LEU A 161 0.59 9.17 -6.30
CA LEU A 161 1.26 9.55 -7.54
C LEU A 161 0.26 9.78 -8.65
#